data_997da494a582d8eaf8be3fe255e2fad8
#
_entry.id   997da494a582d8eaf8be3fe255e2fad8
#
_cell.length_a   1.000
_cell.length_b   1.000
_cell.length_c   1.000
_cell.angle_alpha   90.00
_cell.angle_beta   90.00
_cell.angle_gamma   90.00
#
_symmetry.space_group_name_H-M   'P 1'
#
loop_
_entity.id
_entity.type
_entity.pdbx_description
1 polymer ?
#
loop_
_entity_poly.entity_id
_entity_poly.type
_entity_poly.pdbx_seq_one_letter_code
_entity_poly.pdbx_strand_id
1 'polypeptide(L)'
;MICNIFAGADISDYSWVKPENGYNIAADRGLIHCQRLGIAPDLILGDFDSYGGKLPENAHILRAPAEKDDTDTMLAVKCGFEHGCDDFRIYGGLGGRFGHAAANIQTLMYIMSHGGKGYLYGGEYDITVQQNSCEEYADRGYRYVSLFALSERCEAELSGLKYSGRVSFANDFPLGASNEFSEKTCRIEVFSGNLLIVFEKNVT
;
A
#
# COMPACT_ATOMS: atom_id res chain seq x y z
N MET A 1 14.63 -5.82 -0.99
CA MET A 1 14.53 -5.76 0.49
C MET A 1 13.21 -5.15 0.90
N ILE A 2 12.55 -5.69 1.94
CA ILE A 2 11.25 -5.18 2.42
C ILE A 2 11.44 -3.87 3.19
N CYS A 3 10.55 -2.89 2.91
CA CYS A 3 10.39 -1.67 3.68
C CYS A 3 8.97 -1.64 4.26
N ASN A 4 8.85 -1.68 5.59
CA ASN A 4 7.58 -1.46 6.28
C ASN A 4 7.46 0.02 6.62
N ILE A 5 6.44 0.68 6.10
CA ILE A 5 6.14 2.09 6.36
C ILE A 5 4.88 2.18 7.22
N PHE A 6 5.00 2.81 8.38
CA PHE A 6 3.87 3.10 9.25
C PHE A 6 3.47 4.56 9.05
N ALA A 7 2.33 4.80 8.41
CA ALA A 7 1.80 6.12 8.11
C ALA A 7 0.77 6.58 9.17
N GLY A 8 0.29 7.81 9.07
CA GLY A 8 -0.38 8.50 10.17
C GLY A 8 -1.88 8.26 10.34
N ALA A 9 -2.57 7.45 9.47
CA ALA A 9 -3.99 7.19 9.65
C ALA A 9 -4.24 6.24 10.84
N ASP A 10 -5.36 6.41 11.52
CA ASP A 10 -5.68 5.62 12.72
C ASP A 10 -5.91 4.14 12.38
N ILE A 11 -5.33 3.26 13.20
CA ILE A 11 -5.56 1.82 13.17
C ILE A 11 -6.28 1.45 14.47
N SER A 12 -7.55 1.03 14.35
CA SER A 12 -8.37 0.63 15.49
C SER A 12 -8.11 -0.79 15.96
N ASP A 13 -7.85 -1.69 15.01
CA ASP A 13 -7.52 -3.09 15.25
C ASP A 13 -6.16 -3.44 14.65
N TYR A 14 -5.23 -3.95 15.46
CA TYR A 14 -3.89 -4.33 15.04
C TYR A 14 -3.75 -5.82 14.69
N SER A 15 -4.81 -6.62 14.77
CA SER A 15 -4.77 -8.07 14.53
C SER A 15 -4.32 -8.44 13.11
N TRP A 16 -4.61 -7.57 12.15
CA TRP A 16 -4.23 -7.72 10.75
C TRP A 16 -2.86 -7.13 10.39
N VAL A 17 -2.26 -6.31 11.28
CA VAL A 17 -0.95 -5.67 11.04
C VAL A 17 0.16 -6.69 11.32
N LYS A 18 0.74 -7.23 10.25
CA LYS A 18 1.77 -8.28 10.33
C LYS A 18 2.97 -7.89 9.46
N PRO A 19 3.79 -6.93 9.92
CA PRO A 19 4.98 -6.53 9.18
C PRO A 19 5.98 -7.70 9.16
N GLU A 20 6.57 -7.91 8.01
CA GLU A 20 7.66 -8.87 7.85
C GLU A 20 8.99 -8.23 8.22
N ASN A 21 10.01 -9.08 8.41
CA ASN A 21 11.35 -8.59 8.74
C ASN A 21 11.89 -7.72 7.61
N GLY A 22 12.31 -6.50 7.92
CA GLY A 22 12.73 -5.51 6.93
C GLY A 22 13.10 -4.17 7.56
N TYR A 23 13.32 -3.17 6.74
CA TYR A 23 13.58 -1.80 7.13
C TYR A 23 12.28 -1.11 7.56
N ASN A 24 12.22 -0.58 8.77
CA ASN A 24 11.00 -0.03 9.35
C ASN A 24 11.07 1.50 9.40
N ILE A 25 10.13 2.18 8.76
CA ILE A 25 10.03 3.64 8.74
C ILE A 25 8.73 4.06 9.42
N ALA A 26 8.84 4.94 10.40
CA ALA A 26 7.68 5.61 10.99
C ALA A 26 7.52 7.00 10.37
N ALA A 27 6.42 7.24 9.66
CA ALA A 27 6.08 8.52 9.06
C ALA A 27 5.08 9.26 9.94
N ASP A 28 5.50 10.40 10.51
CA ASP A 28 4.72 11.25 11.40
C ASP A 28 4.06 10.45 12.56
N ARG A 29 2.72 10.47 12.67
CA ARG A 29 1.95 9.69 13.66
C ARG A 29 2.13 8.18 13.57
N GLY A 30 2.71 7.68 12.48
CA GLY A 30 3.05 6.26 12.33
C GLY A 30 3.95 5.71 13.45
N LEU A 31 4.68 6.57 14.14
CA LEU A 31 5.44 6.20 15.34
C LEU A 31 4.55 5.60 16.44
N ILE A 32 3.29 6.02 16.55
CA ILE A 32 2.32 5.46 17.51
C ILE A 32 2.06 3.98 17.19
N HIS A 33 1.96 3.64 15.89
CA HIS A 33 1.76 2.25 15.47
C HIS A 33 2.97 1.38 15.79
N CYS A 34 4.18 1.88 15.53
CA CYS A 34 5.41 1.19 15.90
C CYS A 34 5.47 0.91 17.41
N GLN A 35 5.15 1.91 18.24
CA GLN A 35 5.14 1.76 19.71
C GLN A 35 4.12 0.70 20.16
N ARG A 36 2.90 0.70 19.61
CA ARG A 36 1.86 -0.29 19.95
C ARG A 36 2.21 -1.71 19.53
N LEU A 37 2.95 -1.86 18.43
CA LEU A 37 3.40 -3.15 17.91
C LEU A 37 4.72 -3.62 18.55
N GLY A 38 5.38 -2.79 19.36
CA GLY A 38 6.70 -3.09 19.95
C GLY A 38 7.82 -3.11 18.89
N ILE A 39 7.65 -2.37 17.80
CA ILE A 39 8.63 -2.27 16.71
C ILE A 39 9.51 -1.04 16.95
N ALA A 40 10.82 -1.22 16.95
CA ALA A 40 11.76 -0.12 16.88
C ALA A 40 11.92 0.30 15.40
N PRO A 41 11.50 1.52 14.99
CA PRO A 41 11.74 1.97 13.62
C PRO A 41 13.22 2.29 13.40
N ASP A 42 13.72 1.95 12.20
CA ASP A 42 15.08 2.28 11.78
C ASP A 42 15.19 3.76 11.39
N LEU A 43 14.08 4.35 10.90
CA LEU A 43 13.96 5.76 10.55
C LEU A 43 12.61 6.30 11.03
N ILE A 44 12.65 7.49 11.63
CA ILE A 44 11.47 8.28 11.96
C ILE A 44 11.53 9.56 11.15
N LEU A 45 10.47 9.89 10.42
CA LEU A 45 10.41 11.10 9.59
C LEU A 45 9.07 11.83 9.74
N GLY A 46 9.09 13.13 9.55
CA GLY A 46 7.91 14.01 9.63
C GLY A 46 8.24 15.38 10.19
N ASP A 47 7.22 16.25 10.28
CA ASP A 47 7.30 17.53 11.01
C ASP A 47 6.97 17.37 12.50
N PHE A 48 6.31 16.28 12.86
CA PHE A 48 5.86 15.90 14.22
C PHE A 48 4.86 16.87 14.86
N ASP A 49 4.25 17.76 14.10
CA ASP A 49 3.25 18.71 14.62
C ASP A 49 2.02 18.00 15.19
N SER A 50 1.67 16.85 14.61
CA SER A 50 0.54 16.00 15.02
C SER A 50 0.94 14.90 16.04
N TYR A 51 2.23 14.73 16.34
CA TYR A 51 2.74 13.77 17.31
C TYR A 51 2.96 14.40 18.68
N GLY A 52 2.04 14.18 19.62
CA GLY A 52 2.11 14.74 20.98
C GLY A 52 3.06 14.02 21.95
N GLY A 53 3.81 13.02 21.51
CA GLY A 53 4.72 12.22 22.35
C GLY A 53 6.17 12.69 22.32
N LYS A 54 7.03 12.07 23.16
CA LYS A 54 8.48 12.27 23.09
C LYS A 54 9.08 11.35 22.03
N LEU A 55 9.91 11.92 21.16
CA LEU A 55 10.69 11.13 20.20
C LEU A 55 11.75 10.31 20.95
N PRO A 56 12.06 9.07 20.48
CA PRO A 56 13.12 8.25 21.07
C PRO A 56 14.49 8.94 20.97
N GLU A 57 15.27 8.97 22.06
CA GLU A 57 16.56 9.69 22.12
C GLU A 57 17.63 9.12 21.17
N ASN A 58 17.57 7.82 20.87
CA ASN A 58 18.57 7.12 20.05
C ASN A 58 18.04 6.75 18.64
N ALA A 59 16.93 7.34 18.19
CA ALA A 59 16.36 7.05 16.88
C ALA A 59 17.02 7.91 15.79
N HIS A 60 17.14 7.33 14.59
CA HIS A 60 17.46 8.11 13.41
C HIS A 60 16.24 8.94 13.01
N ILE A 61 16.33 10.25 13.15
CA ILE A 61 15.21 11.18 12.92
C ILE A 61 15.54 12.09 11.75
N LEU A 62 14.69 12.05 10.73
CA LEU A 62 14.70 12.97 9.61
C LEU A 62 13.56 13.98 9.77
N ARG A 63 13.89 15.21 10.17
CA ARG A 63 12.91 16.28 10.25
C ARG A 63 12.67 16.87 8.87
N ALA A 64 11.42 16.78 8.42
CA ALA A 64 10.98 17.38 7.17
C ALA A 64 10.22 18.68 7.46
N PRO A 65 10.39 19.74 6.65
CA PRO A 65 9.56 20.94 6.76
C PRO A 65 8.08 20.62 6.59
N ALA A 66 7.20 21.34 7.32
CA ALA A 66 5.76 21.22 7.12
C ALA A 66 5.33 21.65 5.71
N GLU A 67 5.99 22.67 5.15
CA GLU A 67 5.81 23.10 3.77
C GLU A 67 6.78 22.35 2.85
N LYS A 68 6.28 21.30 2.22
CA LYS A 68 7.01 20.47 1.23
C LYS A 68 6.03 19.91 0.20
N ASP A 69 6.55 19.58 -0.97
CA ASP A 69 5.75 19.00 -2.07
C ASP A 69 5.37 17.52 -1.82
N ASP A 70 6.17 16.82 -1.05
CA ASP A 70 5.97 15.39 -0.74
C ASP A 70 5.09 15.19 0.50
N THR A 71 4.20 14.20 0.46
CA THR A 71 3.59 13.67 1.68
C THR A 71 4.63 12.90 2.50
N ASP A 72 4.40 12.74 3.82
CA ASP A 72 5.31 11.96 4.67
C ASP A 72 5.45 10.51 4.19
N THR A 73 4.36 9.91 3.70
CA THR A 73 4.40 8.57 3.09
C THR A 73 5.27 8.52 1.84
N MET A 74 5.17 9.52 0.95
CA MET A 74 6.01 9.61 -0.25
C MET A 74 7.47 9.79 0.13
N LEU A 75 7.78 10.64 1.10
CA LEU A 75 9.13 10.83 1.58
C LEU A 75 9.70 9.54 2.19
N ALA A 76 8.89 8.79 2.96
CA ALA A 76 9.27 7.49 3.50
C ALA A 76 9.62 6.49 2.38
N VAL A 77 8.85 6.46 1.30
CA VAL A 77 9.13 5.61 0.13
C VAL A 77 10.45 5.99 -0.52
N LYS A 78 10.72 7.30 -0.73
CA LYS A 78 11.99 7.77 -1.29
C LYS A 78 13.18 7.34 -0.42
N CYS A 79 13.10 7.53 0.91
CA CYS A 79 14.12 7.06 1.86
C CYS A 79 14.30 5.54 1.80
N GLY A 80 13.22 4.78 1.65
CA GLY A 80 13.27 3.33 1.48
C GLY A 80 14.04 2.92 0.22
N PHE A 81 13.80 3.56 -0.92
CA PHE A 81 14.57 3.33 -2.15
C PHE A 81 16.05 3.68 -1.97
N GLU A 82 16.37 4.81 -1.34
CA GLU A 82 17.75 5.20 -1.04
C GLU A 82 18.46 4.17 -0.15
N HIS A 83 17.71 3.47 0.72
CA HIS A 83 18.20 2.38 1.55
C HIS A 83 18.27 1.02 0.81
N GLY A 84 17.90 0.96 -0.48
CA GLY A 84 17.92 -0.24 -1.31
C GLY A 84 16.70 -1.15 -1.15
N CYS A 85 15.59 -0.63 -0.64
CA CYS A 85 14.32 -1.37 -0.58
C CYS A 85 13.63 -1.36 -1.95
N ASP A 86 12.88 -2.42 -2.25
CA ASP A 86 12.14 -2.65 -3.50
C ASP A 86 10.75 -3.29 -3.29
N ASP A 87 10.42 -3.68 -2.05
CA ASP A 87 9.11 -4.21 -1.64
C ASP A 87 8.59 -3.33 -0.48
N PHE A 88 7.57 -2.53 -0.74
CA PHE A 88 7.04 -1.53 0.19
C PHE A 88 5.69 -1.98 0.76
N ARG A 89 5.58 -2.01 2.08
CA ARG A 89 4.38 -2.40 2.83
C ARG A 89 3.95 -1.27 3.72
N ILE A 90 2.88 -0.58 3.32
CA ILE A 90 2.42 0.65 3.96
C ILE A 90 1.22 0.33 4.83
N TYR A 91 1.37 0.53 6.13
CA TYR A 91 0.34 0.39 7.16
C TYR A 91 -0.11 1.77 7.64
N GLY A 92 -1.41 1.96 7.94
CA GLY A 92 -1.95 3.27 8.29
C GLY A 92 -1.95 4.27 7.12
N GLY A 93 -1.89 3.78 5.88
CA GLY A 93 -2.01 4.57 4.65
C GLY A 93 -3.45 4.67 4.14
N LEU A 94 -4.37 3.89 4.71
CA LEU A 94 -5.80 3.86 4.38
C LEU A 94 -6.61 4.27 5.61
N GLY A 95 -7.79 4.83 5.38
CA GLY A 95 -8.64 5.42 6.42
C GLY A 95 -8.45 6.93 6.56
N GLY A 96 -9.24 7.56 7.41
CA GLY A 96 -9.20 9.01 7.61
C GLY A 96 -9.66 9.80 6.37
N ARG A 97 -8.89 10.81 5.97
CA ARG A 97 -9.27 11.68 4.82
C ARG A 97 -9.06 10.95 3.50
N PHE A 98 -10.11 10.89 2.66
CA PHE A 98 -10.07 10.24 1.34
C PHE A 98 -8.93 10.77 0.44
N GLY A 99 -8.65 12.08 0.47
CA GLY A 99 -7.55 12.66 -0.31
C GLY A 99 -6.18 12.06 0.02
N HIS A 100 -5.93 11.67 1.28
CA HIS A 100 -4.70 10.97 1.66
C HIS A 100 -4.66 9.53 1.14
N ALA A 101 -5.79 8.81 1.18
CA ALA A 101 -5.87 7.48 0.59
C ALA A 101 -5.60 7.53 -0.93
N ALA A 102 -6.19 8.51 -1.63
CA ALA A 102 -5.92 8.74 -3.05
C ALA A 102 -4.45 9.08 -3.34
N ALA A 103 -3.83 9.96 -2.53
CA ALA A 103 -2.41 10.27 -2.65
C ALA A 103 -1.51 9.02 -2.41
N ASN A 104 -1.91 8.13 -1.50
CA ASN A 104 -1.18 6.89 -1.25
C ASN A 104 -1.33 5.89 -2.42
N ILE A 105 -2.44 5.90 -3.17
CA ILE A 105 -2.53 5.15 -4.44
C ILE A 105 -1.53 5.73 -5.47
N GLN A 106 -1.38 7.07 -5.55
CA GLN A 106 -0.34 7.67 -6.39
C GLN A 106 1.07 7.29 -5.91
N THR A 107 1.28 7.15 -4.60
CA THR A 107 2.54 6.65 -4.05
C THR A 107 2.83 5.21 -4.50
N LEU A 108 1.82 4.33 -4.57
CA LEU A 108 1.99 2.99 -5.18
C LEU A 108 2.40 3.07 -6.65
N MET A 109 1.81 4.00 -7.42
CA MET A 109 2.20 4.24 -8.82
C MET A 109 3.68 4.70 -8.91
N TYR A 110 4.11 5.57 -8.00
CA TYR A 110 5.51 6.00 -7.92
C TYR A 110 6.44 4.81 -7.65
N ILE A 111 6.11 3.96 -6.64
CA ILE A 111 6.88 2.75 -6.32
C ILE A 111 7.01 1.86 -7.56
N MET A 112 5.89 1.56 -8.23
CA MET A 112 5.86 0.72 -9.41
C MET A 112 6.70 1.29 -10.56
N SER A 113 6.61 2.60 -10.83
CA SER A 113 7.37 3.26 -11.90
C SER A 113 8.89 3.29 -11.64
N HIS A 114 9.31 3.12 -10.38
CA HIS A 114 10.70 3.00 -9.96
C HIS A 114 11.17 1.54 -9.78
N GLY A 115 10.40 0.58 -10.29
CA GLY A 115 10.76 -0.84 -10.29
C GLY A 115 10.51 -1.57 -8.98
N GLY A 116 9.84 -0.94 -8.01
CA GLY A 116 9.45 -1.57 -6.74
C GLY A 116 8.05 -2.18 -6.78
N LYS A 117 7.73 -2.96 -5.75
CA LYS A 117 6.38 -3.45 -5.45
C LYS A 117 5.84 -2.72 -4.23
N GLY A 118 4.59 -2.25 -4.29
CA GLY A 118 3.97 -1.50 -3.21
C GLY A 118 2.60 -2.07 -2.81
N TYR A 119 2.37 -2.13 -1.51
CA TYR A 119 1.10 -2.58 -0.92
C TYR A 119 0.64 -1.58 0.14
N LEU A 120 -0.62 -1.19 0.07
CA LEU A 120 -1.31 -0.50 1.16
C LEU A 120 -2.13 -1.54 1.92
N TYR A 121 -1.81 -1.75 3.18
CA TYR A 121 -2.56 -2.64 4.06
C TYR A 121 -3.49 -1.85 4.96
N GLY A 122 -4.77 -2.24 5.01
CA GLY A 122 -5.79 -1.62 5.87
C GLY A 122 -6.67 -2.65 6.54
N GLY A 123 -7.53 -2.23 7.46
CA GLY A 123 -8.49 -3.10 8.13
C GLY A 123 -9.52 -3.69 7.16
N GLU A 124 -10.01 -2.87 6.23
CA GLU A 124 -11.06 -3.22 5.29
C GLU A 124 -10.54 -3.59 3.90
N TYR A 125 -9.39 -3.05 3.51
CA TYR A 125 -8.85 -3.20 2.15
C TYR A 125 -7.35 -3.47 2.19
N ASP A 126 -6.89 -4.31 1.26
CA ASP A 126 -5.48 -4.36 0.84
C ASP A 126 -5.44 -3.89 -0.62
N ILE A 127 -4.53 -3.00 -0.94
CA ILE A 127 -4.46 -2.36 -2.27
C ILE A 127 -3.05 -2.48 -2.82
N THR A 128 -2.95 -2.80 -4.11
CA THR A 128 -1.69 -2.78 -4.85
C THR A 128 -1.91 -2.28 -6.28
N VAL A 129 -0.83 -2.01 -6.99
CA VAL A 129 -0.83 -1.66 -8.42
C VAL A 129 0.10 -2.58 -9.17
N GLN A 130 -0.23 -2.88 -10.43
CA GLN A 130 0.52 -3.79 -11.27
C GLN A 130 0.62 -3.28 -12.71
N GLN A 131 1.78 -3.47 -13.35
CA GLN A 131 1.99 -3.22 -14.78
C GLN A 131 2.93 -4.25 -15.38
N ASN A 132 2.73 -4.63 -16.64
CA ASN A 132 3.65 -5.44 -17.45
C ASN A 132 4.27 -6.62 -16.68
N SER A 133 3.49 -7.30 -15.88
CA SER A 133 3.95 -8.38 -15.00
C SER A 133 2.87 -9.43 -14.83
N CYS A 134 3.26 -10.56 -14.26
CA CYS A 134 2.37 -11.64 -13.88
C CYS A 134 2.59 -11.95 -12.40
N GLU A 135 1.55 -11.79 -11.60
CA GLU A 135 1.60 -11.99 -10.15
C GLU A 135 0.51 -12.97 -9.71
N GLU A 136 0.82 -13.71 -8.63
CA GLU A 136 -0.13 -14.58 -7.96
C GLU A 136 -0.50 -13.98 -6.60
N TYR A 137 -1.79 -13.97 -6.29
CA TYR A 137 -2.34 -13.47 -5.04
C TYR A 137 -3.10 -14.57 -4.33
N ALA A 138 -2.72 -14.85 -3.08
CA ALA A 138 -3.43 -15.83 -2.25
C ALA A 138 -4.74 -15.24 -1.72
N ASP A 139 -5.80 -16.04 -1.70
CA ASP A 139 -7.01 -15.72 -0.97
C ASP A 139 -6.73 -15.74 0.54
N ARG A 140 -6.84 -14.58 1.17
CA ARG A 140 -6.69 -14.39 2.62
C ARG A 140 -8.06 -14.25 3.32
N GLY A 141 -9.11 -14.78 2.71
CA GLY A 141 -10.49 -14.62 3.16
C GLY A 141 -11.12 -13.31 2.67
N TYR A 142 -10.69 -12.84 1.51
CA TYR A 142 -11.25 -11.65 0.88
C TYR A 142 -12.68 -11.91 0.39
N ARG A 143 -13.54 -10.92 0.57
CA ARG A 143 -14.91 -10.93 0.06
C ARG A 143 -14.94 -10.66 -1.44
N TYR A 144 -14.21 -9.61 -1.85
CA TYR A 144 -14.16 -9.18 -3.24
C TYR A 144 -12.74 -8.83 -3.68
N VAL A 145 -12.53 -8.94 -4.98
CA VAL A 145 -11.35 -8.43 -5.69
C VAL A 145 -11.83 -7.47 -6.75
N SER A 146 -11.54 -6.19 -6.60
CA SER A 146 -11.91 -5.18 -7.59
C SER A 146 -10.68 -4.72 -8.38
N LEU A 147 -10.86 -4.55 -9.69
CA LEU A 147 -9.79 -4.32 -10.66
C LEU A 147 -10.14 -3.08 -11.49
N PHE A 148 -9.28 -2.05 -11.47
CA PHE A 148 -9.54 -0.80 -12.17
C PHE A 148 -8.31 -0.36 -12.97
N ALA A 149 -8.52 0.10 -14.22
CA ALA A 149 -7.45 0.73 -14.97
C ALA A 149 -7.11 2.10 -14.36
N LEU A 150 -5.82 2.36 -14.11
CA LEU A 150 -5.30 3.68 -13.77
C LEU A 150 -4.77 4.43 -15.01
N SER A 151 -4.50 3.72 -16.10
CA SER A 151 -4.22 4.26 -17.42
C SER A 151 -5.50 4.29 -18.26
N GLU A 152 -5.51 5.01 -19.38
CA GLU A 152 -6.66 5.07 -20.31
C GLU A 152 -7.20 3.67 -20.64
N ARG A 153 -6.30 2.71 -20.88
CA ARG A 153 -6.58 1.30 -21.09
C ARG A 153 -5.60 0.43 -20.31
N CYS A 154 -6.07 -0.76 -19.92
CA CYS A 154 -5.25 -1.80 -19.31
C CYS A 154 -5.73 -3.17 -19.82
N GLU A 155 -4.81 -3.93 -20.42
CA GLU A 155 -5.08 -5.30 -20.88
C GLU A 155 -4.52 -6.29 -19.88
N ALA A 156 -5.36 -7.19 -19.40
CA ALA A 156 -4.96 -8.22 -18.46
C ALA A 156 -5.61 -9.57 -18.75
N GLU A 157 -4.99 -10.64 -18.26
CA GLU A 157 -5.58 -11.97 -18.17
C GLU A 157 -5.71 -12.37 -16.70
N LEU A 158 -6.89 -12.85 -16.36
CA LEU A 158 -7.27 -13.23 -15.01
C LEU A 158 -7.54 -14.73 -14.94
N SER A 159 -7.04 -15.40 -13.90
CA SER A 159 -7.41 -16.77 -13.57
C SER A 159 -7.56 -16.94 -12.06
N GLY A 160 -8.29 -18.00 -11.62
CA GLY A 160 -8.60 -18.24 -10.22
C GLY A 160 -9.62 -17.27 -9.61
N LEU A 161 -10.26 -16.45 -10.46
CA LEU A 161 -11.36 -15.56 -10.10
C LEU A 161 -12.66 -16.03 -10.79
N LYS A 162 -13.81 -15.66 -10.24
CA LYS A 162 -15.15 -15.98 -10.76
C LYS A 162 -15.34 -15.46 -12.20
N TYR A 163 -14.91 -14.22 -12.44
CA TYR A 163 -14.83 -13.65 -13.77
C TYR A 163 -13.38 -13.69 -14.23
N SER A 164 -13.03 -14.71 -15.01
CA SER A 164 -11.70 -15.01 -15.51
C SER A 164 -11.62 -14.83 -17.02
N GLY A 165 -10.37 -14.87 -17.56
CA GLY A 165 -10.06 -14.70 -18.97
C GLY A 165 -9.43 -13.35 -19.28
N ARG A 166 -9.29 -13.08 -20.59
CA ARG A 166 -8.68 -11.83 -21.07
C ARG A 166 -9.68 -10.68 -21.02
N VAL A 167 -9.29 -9.58 -20.41
CA VAL A 167 -10.14 -8.41 -20.16
C VAL A 167 -9.41 -7.13 -20.53
N SER A 168 -10.12 -6.22 -21.19
CA SER A 168 -9.70 -4.83 -21.43
C SER A 168 -10.44 -3.92 -20.46
N PHE A 169 -9.70 -3.32 -19.53
CA PHE A 169 -10.21 -2.33 -18.60
C PHE A 169 -10.00 -0.91 -19.17
N ALA A 170 -10.92 -0.01 -18.85
CA ALA A 170 -10.82 1.41 -19.17
C ALA A 170 -11.04 2.24 -17.89
N ASN A 171 -10.36 3.38 -17.79
CA ASN A 171 -10.45 4.23 -16.60
C ASN A 171 -11.77 5.00 -16.46
N ASP A 172 -12.57 5.04 -17.52
CA ASP A 172 -13.90 5.65 -17.58
C ASP A 172 -15.05 4.64 -17.44
N PHE A 173 -14.73 3.34 -17.24
CA PHE A 173 -15.74 2.27 -17.13
C PHE A 173 -15.38 1.24 -16.04
N PRO A 174 -16.17 1.13 -14.93
CA PRO A 174 -15.84 0.29 -13.77
C PRO A 174 -16.19 -1.20 -13.97
N LEU A 175 -15.71 -1.82 -15.04
CA LEU A 175 -16.00 -3.21 -15.40
C LEU A 175 -15.57 -4.23 -14.34
N GLY A 176 -14.44 -3.98 -13.67
CA GLY A 176 -13.77 -4.94 -12.78
C GLY A 176 -14.22 -4.90 -11.32
N ALA A 177 -15.33 -4.25 -10.98
CA ALA A 177 -15.78 -4.17 -9.60
C ALA A 177 -16.35 -5.51 -9.10
N SER A 178 -16.03 -5.86 -7.84
CA SER A 178 -16.61 -6.98 -7.08
C SER A 178 -16.47 -8.36 -7.73
N ASN A 179 -15.30 -8.69 -8.28
CA ASN A 179 -14.94 -10.06 -8.61
C ASN A 179 -14.70 -10.87 -7.31
N GLU A 180 -14.65 -12.17 -7.39
CA GLU A 180 -14.53 -13.07 -6.24
C GLU A 180 -13.45 -14.13 -6.52
N PHE A 181 -12.73 -14.59 -5.49
CA PHE A 181 -11.89 -15.78 -5.62
C PHE A 181 -12.75 -17.01 -5.92
N SER A 182 -12.36 -17.79 -6.92
CA SER A 182 -12.92 -19.11 -7.21
C SER A 182 -11.97 -20.25 -6.81
N GLU A 183 -10.71 -19.91 -6.55
CA GLU A 183 -9.64 -20.80 -6.12
C GLU A 183 -8.89 -20.20 -4.94
N LYS A 184 -7.93 -20.96 -4.36
CA LYS A 184 -7.09 -20.50 -3.23
C LYS A 184 -6.12 -19.38 -3.62
N THR A 185 -5.84 -19.23 -4.90
CA THR A 185 -4.99 -18.20 -5.47
C THR A 185 -5.62 -17.69 -6.76
N CYS A 186 -5.43 -16.42 -7.06
CA CYS A 186 -5.67 -15.89 -8.39
C CYS A 186 -4.36 -15.47 -9.03
N ARG A 187 -4.28 -15.59 -10.36
CA ARG A 187 -3.17 -15.10 -11.16
C ARG A 187 -3.69 -13.96 -12.04
N ILE A 188 -2.98 -12.84 -11.98
CA ILE A 188 -3.26 -11.65 -12.76
C ILE A 188 -2.03 -11.35 -13.61
N GLU A 189 -2.19 -11.35 -14.93
CA GLU A 189 -1.14 -11.00 -15.87
C GLU A 189 -1.53 -9.74 -16.62
N VAL A 190 -0.79 -8.64 -16.40
CA VAL A 190 -0.99 -7.34 -17.04
C VAL A 190 -0.05 -7.24 -18.24
N PHE A 191 -0.62 -7.13 -19.45
CA PHE A 191 0.14 -7.02 -20.70
C PHE A 191 0.45 -5.58 -21.07
N SER A 192 -0.45 -4.64 -20.72
CA SER A 192 -0.27 -3.22 -20.98
C SER A 192 -1.11 -2.37 -20.03
N GLY A 193 -0.67 -1.15 -19.79
CA GLY A 193 -1.34 -0.20 -18.89
C GLY A 193 -1.04 -0.49 -17.42
N ASN A 194 -1.75 0.22 -16.54
CA ASN A 194 -1.61 0.15 -15.09
C ASN A 194 -2.91 -0.30 -14.47
N LEU A 195 -2.86 -1.35 -13.64
CA LEU A 195 -3.99 -1.95 -12.98
C LEU A 195 -3.94 -1.67 -11.48
N LEU A 196 -4.99 -1.08 -10.93
CA LEU A 196 -5.26 -1.02 -9.50
C LEU A 196 -5.99 -2.29 -9.09
N ILE A 197 -5.52 -2.95 -8.03
CA ILE A 197 -6.11 -4.15 -7.47
C ILE A 197 -6.50 -3.85 -6.02
N VAL A 198 -7.77 -4.01 -5.71
CA VAL A 198 -8.33 -3.79 -4.37
C VAL A 198 -8.91 -5.10 -3.86
N PHE A 199 -8.34 -5.62 -2.80
CA PHE A 199 -8.83 -6.79 -2.07
C PHE A 199 -9.68 -6.31 -0.90
N GLU A 200 -10.98 -6.59 -0.91
CA GLU A 200 -11.91 -6.22 0.15
C GLU A 200 -12.05 -7.34 1.17
N LYS A 201 -11.87 -7.02 2.44
CA LYS A 201 -11.99 -7.98 3.54
C LYS A 201 -13.45 -8.11 3.99
N ASN A 202 -13.79 -9.25 4.59
CA ASN A 202 -15.05 -9.36 5.31
C ASN A 202 -14.98 -8.48 6.56
N VAL A 203 -15.76 -7.42 6.59
CA VAL A 203 -15.95 -6.60 7.80
C VAL A 203 -17.04 -7.28 8.64
N THR A 204 -16.65 -7.83 9.77
CA THR A 204 -17.58 -8.41 10.77
C THR A 204 -17.97 -7.35 11.79
#